data_284299165e7f5399f6f43e88f663f08c
#
_entry.id   284299165e7f5399f6f43e88f663f08c
#
_cell.length_a   1.000
_cell.length_b   1.000
_cell.length_c   1.000
_cell.angle_alpha   90.00
_cell.angle_beta   90.00
_cell.angle_gamma   90.00
#
_symmetry.space_group_name_H-M   'P 1'
#
loop_
_entity.id
_entity.type
_entity.pdbx_description
1 polymer ?
#
loop_
_entity_poly.entity_id
_entity_poly.type
_entity_poly.pdbx_seq_one_letter_code
_entity_poly.pdbx_strand_id
1 'polypeptide(L)'
;TMNNNIMKKAILFLILVFVMISTISYAQKSSKPNILFIAIDDLKPELGAYGNKMVKTPNIDRLAKMSTVFMSNYCQQAVCGPTRASLMTGMRPDYTKIWDLKTQMRDMNPDILTLPQYLITQGYNAVGTGKIYHPSSAIKQIDPVSWNLPYLMPAESDFANGLGFPANKQYQKPENKAMFLVKRERVQRDNDDEEPTSIKGPSTECIDVPDNAYEDGVIALLAKKEMVKLSKNEKPFFMAVGFHKPHLPFVAPKKYWDMYDRASMPLAEFREHAKDAPEIAYHKSGELRNYIDIPEFATYNQPGPHVYLKEEKQKELIHGYLAAVSYTDAQIGILLN
;
A
#
# COMPACT_ATOMS: atom_id res chain seq x y z
N THR A 1 -15.54 -73.70 23.94
CA THR A 1 -16.71 -72.95 23.33
C THR A 1 -16.84 -71.66 24.04
N MET A 2 -16.43 -70.59 23.41
CA MET A 2 -16.52 -69.20 23.88
C MET A 2 -17.98 -68.83 24.10
N ASN A 3 -18.33 -68.35 25.30
CA ASN A 3 -19.72 -68.03 25.68
C ASN A 3 -20.29 -66.97 24.72
N ASN A 4 -21.44 -67.25 24.10
CA ASN A 4 -22.11 -66.37 23.12
C ASN A 4 -22.29 -64.93 23.61
N ASN A 5 -22.38 -64.71 24.92
CA ASN A 5 -22.45 -63.37 25.49
C ASN A 5 -21.12 -62.58 25.46
N ILE A 6 -19.98 -63.27 25.56
CA ILE A 6 -18.66 -62.69 25.48
C ILE A 6 -18.38 -62.25 24.01
N MET A 7 -18.78 -63.10 23.06
CA MET A 7 -18.62 -62.82 21.63
C MET A 7 -19.48 -61.65 21.20
N LYS A 8 -20.72 -61.51 21.65
CA LYS A 8 -21.60 -60.35 21.39
C LYS A 8 -21.05 -59.06 21.98
N LYS A 9 -20.50 -59.10 23.19
CA LYS A 9 -19.85 -57.93 23.81
C LYS A 9 -18.58 -57.52 23.07
N ALA A 10 -17.76 -58.45 22.61
CA ALA A 10 -16.58 -58.17 21.81
C ALA A 10 -16.91 -57.54 20.44
N ILE A 11 -17.96 -58.03 19.77
CA ILE A 11 -18.45 -57.47 18.50
C ILE A 11 -19.00 -56.05 18.70
N LEU A 12 -19.76 -55.84 19.74
CA LEU A 12 -20.30 -54.49 20.06
C LEU A 12 -19.17 -53.51 20.37
N PHE A 13 -18.13 -53.94 21.10
CA PHE A 13 -16.98 -53.12 21.39
C PHE A 13 -16.19 -52.77 20.12
N LEU A 14 -15.98 -53.72 19.21
CA LEU A 14 -15.32 -53.50 17.92
C LEU A 14 -16.12 -52.55 17.03
N ILE A 15 -17.44 -52.66 17.02
CA ILE A 15 -18.32 -51.72 16.27
C ILE A 15 -18.21 -50.29 16.86
N LEU A 16 -18.20 -50.16 18.20
CA LEU A 16 -18.04 -48.86 18.89
C LEU A 16 -16.68 -48.23 18.58
N VAL A 17 -15.61 -49.02 18.60
CA VAL A 17 -14.25 -48.57 18.24
C VAL A 17 -14.19 -48.20 16.77
N PHE A 18 -14.80 -48.96 15.88
CA PHE A 18 -14.88 -48.62 14.45
C PHE A 18 -15.66 -47.33 14.17
N VAL A 19 -16.78 -47.15 14.89
CA VAL A 19 -17.55 -45.86 14.81
C VAL A 19 -16.75 -44.70 15.39
N MET A 20 -16.03 -44.86 16.49
CA MET A 20 -15.15 -43.83 17.03
C MET A 20 -13.99 -43.51 16.06
N ILE A 21 -13.39 -44.49 15.44
CA ILE A 21 -12.30 -44.28 14.44
C ILE A 21 -12.85 -43.58 13.18
N SER A 22 -14.06 -43.93 12.72
CA SER A 22 -14.67 -43.24 11.59
C SER A 22 -15.09 -41.81 11.91
N THR A 23 -15.46 -41.50 13.13
CA THR A 23 -15.74 -40.10 13.53
C THR A 23 -14.48 -39.27 13.70
N ILE A 24 -13.35 -39.88 14.07
CA ILE A 24 -12.05 -39.19 14.12
C ILE A 24 -11.51 -38.90 12.71
N SER A 25 -11.85 -39.73 11.70
CA SER A 25 -11.44 -39.49 10.30
C SER A 25 -12.21 -38.35 9.60
N TYR A 26 -13.29 -37.85 10.16
CA TYR A 26 -13.80 -36.51 9.87
C TYR A 26 -13.00 -35.45 10.63
N ALA A 27 -11.67 -35.61 10.69
CA ALA A 27 -10.77 -34.53 11.04
C ALA A 27 -11.10 -33.40 10.10
N GLN A 28 -11.71 -32.40 10.65
CA GLN A 28 -12.10 -31.15 10.05
C GLN A 28 -10.99 -30.72 9.09
N LYS A 29 -11.23 -30.87 7.78
CA LYS A 29 -10.29 -30.38 6.76
C LYS A 29 -10.15 -28.90 7.07
N SER A 30 -9.10 -28.56 7.81
CA SER A 30 -8.84 -27.16 8.21
C SER A 30 -8.86 -26.36 6.94
N SER A 31 -9.93 -25.64 6.71
CA SER A 31 -10.06 -24.76 5.57
C SER A 31 -8.96 -23.71 5.72
N LYS A 32 -8.07 -23.63 4.75
CA LYS A 32 -7.03 -22.59 4.75
C LYS A 32 -7.71 -21.22 4.82
N PRO A 33 -7.26 -20.32 5.68
CA PRO A 33 -7.90 -19.00 5.81
C PRO A 33 -7.71 -18.17 4.54
N ASN A 34 -8.66 -17.31 4.23
CA ASN A 34 -8.45 -16.26 3.26
C ASN A 34 -7.43 -15.25 3.82
N ILE A 35 -6.61 -14.69 2.95
CA ILE A 35 -5.55 -13.75 3.32
C ILE A 35 -5.80 -12.42 2.59
N LEU A 36 -6.01 -11.35 3.36
CA LEU A 36 -6.01 -9.98 2.88
C LEU A 36 -4.67 -9.34 3.26
N PHE A 37 -3.87 -8.98 2.25
CA PHE A 37 -2.60 -8.30 2.41
C PHE A 37 -2.76 -6.83 1.99
N ILE A 38 -2.58 -5.89 2.91
CA ILE A 38 -2.70 -4.46 2.66
C ILE A 38 -1.32 -3.82 2.76
N ALA A 39 -0.85 -3.23 1.65
CA ALA A 39 0.37 -2.45 1.59
C ALA A 39 0.03 -0.96 1.43
N ILE A 40 0.69 -0.10 2.21
CA ILE A 40 0.48 1.34 2.19
C ILE A 40 1.81 2.02 1.87
N ASP A 41 1.82 2.87 0.85
CA ASP A 41 3.05 3.51 0.39
C ASP A 41 3.41 4.72 1.26
N ASP A 42 4.68 4.81 1.68
CA ASP A 42 5.24 5.92 2.47
C ASP A 42 4.51 6.23 3.78
N LEU A 43 3.86 5.23 4.38
CA LEU A 43 3.22 5.39 5.68
C LEU A 43 4.27 5.40 6.79
N LYS A 44 4.42 6.55 7.47
CA LYS A 44 5.19 6.68 8.69
C LYS A 44 4.45 6.03 9.87
N PRO A 45 5.13 5.69 10.98
CA PRO A 45 4.48 5.17 12.18
C PRO A 45 3.67 6.25 12.94
N GLU A 46 3.05 7.16 12.21
CA GLU A 46 2.15 8.20 12.73
C GLU A 46 0.71 7.70 12.68
N LEU A 47 0.39 6.75 13.54
CA LEU A 47 -0.91 6.12 13.68
C LEU A 47 -1.39 6.19 15.13
N GLY A 48 -2.72 6.20 15.35
CA GLY A 48 -3.29 6.07 16.68
C GLY A 48 -2.81 4.81 17.40
N ALA A 49 -2.70 3.70 16.68
CA ALA A 49 -2.19 2.42 17.18
C ALA A 49 -0.74 2.51 17.69
N TYR A 50 0.06 3.49 17.25
CA TYR A 50 1.41 3.76 17.72
C TYR A 50 1.48 4.93 18.72
N GLY A 51 0.33 5.42 19.17
CA GLY A 51 0.24 6.45 20.20
C GLY A 51 0.16 7.90 19.69
N ASN A 52 0.10 8.12 18.37
CA ASN A 52 -0.13 9.47 17.85
C ASN A 52 -1.58 9.88 18.11
N LYS A 53 -1.76 10.98 18.88
CA LYS A 53 -3.08 11.49 19.30
C LYS A 53 -3.69 12.45 18.28
N MET A 54 -2.93 12.97 17.35
CA MET A 54 -3.38 13.94 16.36
C MET A 54 -4.03 13.26 15.17
N VAL A 55 -3.39 12.23 14.63
CA VAL A 55 -3.85 11.51 13.43
C VAL A 55 -5.20 10.80 13.67
N LYS A 56 -6.06 10.79 12.67
CA LYS A 56 -7.37 10.16 12.73
C LYS A 56 -7.36 8.87 11.90
N THR A 57 -7.15 7.73 12.58
CA THR A 57 -7.04 6.40 11.97
C THR A 57 -7.95 5.36 12.62
N PRO A 58 -9.27 5.62 12.73
CA PRO A 58 -10.18 4.78 13.51
C PRO A 58 -10.28 3.33 13.01
N ASN A 59 -10.11 3.08 11.70
CA ASN A 59 -10.20 1.74 11.12
C ASN A 59 -8.93 0.93 11.39
N ILE A 60 -7.75 1.53 11.21
CA ILE A 60 -6.47 0.90 11.56
C ILE A 60 -6.40 0.67 13.08
N ASP A 61 -6.86 1.63 13.88
CA ASP A 61 -6.89 1.49 15.34
C ASP A 61 -7.84 0.37 15.81
N ARG A 62 -8.98 0.20 15.10
CA ARG A 62 -9.91 -0.92 15.33
C ARG A 62 -9.23 -2.25 14.99
N LEU A 63 -8.53 -2.34 13.85
CA LEU A 63 -7.78 -3.53 13.46
C LEU A 63 -6.68 -3.84 14.49
N ALA A 64 -5.94 -2.85 14.95
CA ALA A 64 -4.88 -3.00 15.93
C ALA A 64 -5.38 -3.58 17.26
N LYS A 65 -6.59 -3.19 17.72
CA LYS A 65 -7.18 -3.70 18.96
C LYS A 65 -7.49 -5.20 18.96
N MET A 66 -7.62 -5.81 17.79
CA MET A 66 -7.94 -7.24 17.66
C MET A 66 -6.84 -8.03 16.94
N SER A 67 -5.64 -7.47 16.84
CA SER A 67 -4.50 -8.07 16.16
C SER A 67 -3.21 -7.88 16.92
N THR A 68 -2.15 -8.56 16.48
CA THR A 68 -0.80 -8.31 16.99
C THR A 68 -0.22 -7.08 16.31
N VAL A 69 0.19 -6.11 17.12
CA VAL A 69 0.85 -4.88 16.65
C VAL A 69 2.37 -5.03 16.85
N PHE A 70 3.14 -4.88 15.77
CA PHE A 70 4.60 -4.91 15.81
C PHE A 70 5.14 -3.49 15.96
N MET A 71 5.65 -3.16 17.14
CA MET A 71 6.16 -1.83 17.47
C MET A 71 7.56 -1.54 16.91
N SER A 72 8.30 -2.58 16.53
CA SER A 72 9.68 -2.48 16.03
C SER A 72 9.85 -3.30 14.75
N ASN A 73 9.08 -2.94 13.73
CA ASN A 73 9.18 -3.53 12.41
C ASN A 73 9.79 -2.53 11.42
N TYR A 74 10.79 -2.96 10.67
CA TYR A 74 11.59 -2.10 9.81
C TYR A 74 11.61 -2.62 8.38
N CYS A 75 11.54 -1.71 7.40
CA CYS A 75 11.76 -2.06 6.01
C CYS A 75 13.25 -2.39 5.76
N GLN A 76 13.53 -3.19 4.74
CA GLN A 76 14.90 -3.57 4.42
C GLN A 76 15.71 -2.42 3.82
N GLN A 77 15.05 -1.51 3.14
CA GLN A 77 15.63 -0.28 2.59
C GLN A 77 14.50 0.75 2.43
N ALA A 78 14.70 1.97 2.87
CA ALA A 78 13.68 3.03 2.86
C ALA A 78 13.47 3.64 1.45
N VAL A 79 13.27 2.79 0.45
CA VAL A 79 12.97 3.13 -0.95
C VAL A 79 11.96 2.10 -1.48
N CYS A 80 10.90 2.55 -2.15
CA CYS A 80 9.77 1.68 -2.51
C CYS A 80 10.12 0.49 -3.41
N GLY A 81 11.02 0.62 -4.39
CA GLY A 81 11.46 -0.50 -5.25
C GLY A 81 12.09 -1.64 -4.45
N PRO A 82 13.22 -1.41 -3.77
CA PRO A 82 13.90 -2.41 -2.93
C PRO A 82 13.02 -2.99 -1.84
N THR A 83 12.28 -2.14 -1.12
CA THR A 83 11.37 -2.58 -0.06
C THR A 83 10.31 -3.53 -0.58
N ARG A 84 9.66 -3.20 -1.71
CA ARG A 84 8.60 -4.04 -2.28
C ARG A 84 9.14 -5.35 -2.85
N ALA A 85 10.30 -5.33 -3.49
CA ALA A 85 10.98 -6.55 -3.92
C ALA A 85 11.28 -7.46 -2.72
N SER A 86 11.83 -6.91 -1.63
CA SER A 86 12.11 -7.65 -0.40
C SER A 86 10.83 -8.19 0.25
N LEU A 87 9.78 -7.38 0.34
CA LEU A 87 8.50 -7.75 0.93
C LEU A 87 7.83 -8.91 0.19
N MET A 88 7.87 -8.87 -1.15
CA MET A 88 7.19 -9.86 -1.99
C MET A 88 7.99 -11.14 -2.20
N THR A 89 9.29 -11.14 -1.87
CA THR A 89 10.17 -12.32 -2.06
C THR A 89 10.70 -12.90 -0.76
N GLY A 90 10.61 -12.15 0.35
CA GLY A 90 11.26 -12.50 1.63
C GLY A 90 12.78 -12.37 1.60
N MET A 91 13.35 -11.81 0.51
CA MET A 91 14.80 -11.70 0.32
C MET A 91 15.27 -10.26 0.53
N ARG A 92 16.48 -10.12 1.09
CA ARG A 92 17.09 -8.78 1.29
C ARG A 92 17.56 -8.18 -0.04
N PRO A 93 17.71 -6.84 -0.14
CA PRO A 93 18.23 -6.18 -1.32
C PRO A 93 19.59 -6.70 -1.78
N ASP A 94 20.46 -7.11 -0.84
CA ASP A 94 21.76 -7.74 -1.16
C ASP A 94 21.64 -9.04 -1.96
N TYR A 95 20.56 -9.78 -1.75
CA TYR A 95 20.25 -10.98 -2.52
C TYR A 95 19.56 -10.64 -3.84
N THR A 96 18.50 -9.83 -3.79
CA THR A 96 17.71 -9.48 -4.97
C THR A 96 18.46 -8.59 -5.96
N LYS A 97 19.51 -7.89 -5.51
CA LYS A 97 20.26 -6.87 -6.27
C LYS A 97 19.42 -5.67 -6.71
N ILE A 98 18.30 -5.43 -6.02
CA ILE A 98 17.41 -4.30 -6.25
C ILE A 98 17.69 -3.26 -5.16
N TRP A 99 18.39 -2.18 -5.52
CA TRP A 99 18.72 -1.08 -4.62
C TRP A 99 18.14 0.27 -5.07
N ASP A 100 17.53 0.30 -6.26
CA ASP A 100 17.00 1.51 -6.88
C ASP A 100 15.56 1.33 -7.36
N LEU A 101 15.02 2.33 -8.08
CA LEU A 101 13.67 2.34 -8.61
C LEU A 101 13.56 1.84 -10.06
N LYS A 102 14.68 1.56 -10.73
CA LYS A 102 14.72 1.27 -12.18
C LYS A 102 15.03 -0.19 -12.48
N THR A 103 15.83 -0.84 -11.63
CA THR A 103 16.27 -2.22 -11.83
C THR A 103 15.08 -3.16 -11.76
N GLN A 104 14.85 -3.92 -12.83
CA GLN A 104 13.75 -4.88 -12.91
C GLN A 104 14.06 -6.12 -12.09
N MET A 105 13.10 -6.52 -11.25
CA MET A 105 13.25 -7.66 -10.35
C MET A 105 13.53 -8.96 -11.11
N ARG A 106 12.84 -9.20 -12.22
CA ARG A 106 12.97 -10.42 -13.01
C ARG A 106 14.21 -10.47 -13.89
N ASP A 107 14.78 -9.33 -14.26
CA ASP A 107 16.05 -9.28 -14.99
C ASP A 107 17.20 -9.74 -14.09
N MET A 108 17.16 -9.36 -12.81
CA MET A 108 18.17 -9.77 -11.84
C MET A 108 17.93 -11.17 -11.27
N ASN A 109 16.67 -11.59 -11.18
CA ASN A 109 16.26 -12.85 -10.54
C ASN A 109 15.09 -13.47 -11.33
N PRO A 110 15.34 -14.09 -12.51
CA PRO A 110 14.27 -14.58 -13.39
C PRO A 110 13.30 -15.55 -12.71
N ASP A 111 13.84 -16.45 -11.90
CA ASP A 111 13.11 -17.54 -11.26
C ASP A 111 12.73 -17.28 -9.81
N ILE A 112 12.89 -16.05 -9.32
CA ILE A 112 12.60 -15.76 -7.90
C ILE A 112 11.13 -16.02 -7.59
N LEU A 113 10.89 -16.79 -6.54
CA LEU A 113 9.55 -17.10 -6.07
C LEU A 113 9.00 -15.93 -5.25
N THR A 114 7.84 -15.41 -5.64
CA THR A 114 7.15 -14.36 -4.89
C THR A 114 6.12 -14.93 -3.92
N LEU A 115 5.73 -14.15 -2.91
CA LEU A 115 4.70 -14.53 -1.94
C LEU A 115 3.38 -14.99 -2.60
N PRO A 116 2.83 -14.28 -3.60
CA PRO A 116 1.63 -14.77 -4.29
C PRO A 116 1.88 -16.09 -5.02
N GLN A 117 3.02 -16.25 -5.72
CA GLN A 117 3.37 -17.51 -6.40
C GLN A 117 3.47 -18.66 -5.41
N TYR A 118 4.12 -18.44 -4.27
CA TYR A 118 4.19 -19.47 -3.22
C TYR A 118 2.78 -19.86 -2.74
N LEU A 119 1.91 -18.91 -2.48
CA LEU A 119 0.54 -19.19 -2.04
C LEU A 119 -0.28 -19.90 -3.14
N ILE A 120 -0.04 -19.62 -4.41
CA ILE A 120 -0.64 -20.38 -5.53
C ILE A 120 -0.25 -21.85 -5.45
N THR A 121 1.04 -22.18 -5.18
CA THR A 121 1.46 -23.59 -4.99
C THR A 121 0.78 -24.25 -3.79
N GLN A 122 0.32 -23.44 -2.84
CA GLN A 122 -0.46 -23.89 -1.68
C GLN A 122 -1.98 -23.97 -1.96
N GLY A 123 -2.41 -23.76 -3.19
CA GLY A 123 -3.81 -23.88 -3.63
C GLY A 123 -4.66 -22.63 -3.48
N TYR A 124 -4.05 -21.47 -3.27
CA TYR A 124 -4.76 -20.19 -3.20
C TYR A 124 -5.08 -19.63 -4.59
N ASN A 125 -6.16 -18.88 -4.67
CA ASN A 125 -6.39 -17.92 -5.73
C ASN A 125 -5.71 -16.60 -5.34
N ALA A 126 -4.74 -16.16 -6.13
CA ALA A 126 -3.98 -14.93 -5.85
C ALA A 126 -4.37 -13.82 -6.83
N VAL A 127 -4.75 -12.66 -6.29
CA VAL A 127 -5.14 -11.47 -7.06
C VAL A 127 -4.61 -10.22 -6.36
N GLY A 128 -4.28 -9.20 -7.15
CA GLY A 128 -3.80 -7.92 -6.63
C GLY A 128 -4.49 -6.72 -7.25
N THR A 129 -4.39 -5.59 -6.59
CA THR A 129 -4.80 -4.27 -7.10
C THR A 129 -3.95 -3.15 -6.50
N GLY A 130 -3.81 -2.04 -7.22
CA GLY A 130 -3.06 -0.88 -6.77
C GLY A 130 -1.54 -1.09 -6.77
N LYS A 131 -0.81 -0.44 -5.86
CA LYS A 131 0.65 -0.47 -5.82
C LYS A 131 1.18 -1.59 -4.92
N ILE A 132 1.30 -2.81 -5.45
CA ILE A 132 1.96 -3.93 -4.76
C ILE A 132 3.45 -3.96 -5.08
N TYR A 133 3.81 -3.90 -6.35
CA TYR A 133 5.19 -3.71 -6.81
C TYR A 133 5.46 -2.24 -7.13
N HIS A 134 6.74 -1.86 -7.23
CA HIS A 134 7.08 -0.57 -7.78
C HIS A 134 6.97 -0.60 -9.31
N PRO A 135 6.28 0.37 -9.94
CA PRO A 135 5.97 0.30 -11.37
C PRO A 135 7.19 0.09 -12.27
N SER A 136 8.32 0.75 -11.96
CA SER A 136 9.54 0.67 -12.77
C SER A 136 10.42 -0.54 -12.43
N SER A 137 10.13 -1.28 -11.33
CA SER A 137 10.92 -2.44 -10.89
C SER A 137 10.22 -3.77 -11.12
N ALA A 138 9.04 -3.78 -11.72
CA ALA A 138 8.28 -4.98 -12.01
C ALA A 138 7.73 -4.98 -13.42
N ILE A 139 7.77 -6.14 -14.08
CA ILE A 139 7.26 -6.33 -15.45
C ILE A 139 5.80 -5.86 -15.51
N LYS A 140 5.48 -5.02 -16.48
CA LYS A 140 4.15 -4.40 -16.67
C LYS A 140 3.61 -3.75 -15.39
N GLN A 141 4.48 -3.26 -14.50
CA GLN A 141 4.16 -2.64 -13.21
C GLN A 141 3.55 -3.56 -12.15
N ILE A 142 3.23 -4.79 -12.47
CA ILE A 142 2.45 -5.70 -11.62
C ILE A 142 3.07 -7.09 -11.42
N ASP A 143 4.17 -7.41 -12.13
CA ASP A 143 4.74 -8.76 -12.20
C ASP A 143 3.67 -9.83 -12.51
N PRO A 144 3.20 -9.95 -13.76
CA PRO A 144 2.03 -10.78 -14.10
C PRO A 144 2.14 -12.24 -13.66
N VAL A 145 3.36 -12.79 -13.63
CA VAL A 145 3.59 -14.19 -13.22
C VAL A 145 3.35 -14.45 -11.74
N SER A 146 3.25 -13.40 -10.93
CA SER A 146 2.90 -13.48 -9.51
C SER A 146 1.43 -13.85 -9.28
N TRP A 147 0.56 -13.77 -10.26
CA TRP A 147 -0.88 -13.87 -10.08
C TRP A 147 -1.49 -14.96 -10.94
N ASN A 148 -2.44 -15.73 -10.41
CA ASN A 148 -3.24 -16.70 -11.19
C ASN A 148 -4.66 -16.22 -11.48
N LEU A 149 -5.05 -15.06 -10.97
CA LEU A 149 -6.23 -14.33 -11.39
C LEU A 149 -5.83 -12.98 -12.01
N PRO A 150 -6.70 -12.39 -12.87
CA PRO A 150 -6.43 -11.07 -13.45
C PRO A 150 -6.17 -10.00 -12.39
N TYR A 151 -5.10 -9.25 -12.55
CA TYR A 151 -4.82 -8.09 -11.71
C TYR A 151 -5.88 -7.01 -11.94
N LEU A 152 -6.46 -6.47 -10.87
CA LEU A 152 -7.54 -5.50 -10.98
C LEU A 152 -6.96 -4.10 -11.22
N MET A 153 -7.25 -3.55 -12.38
CA MET A 153 -6.86 -2.20 -12.76
C MET A 153 -8.08 -1.28 -12.74
N PRO A 154 -7.99 -0.06 -12.18
CA PRO A 154 -9.04 0.94 -12.31
C PRO A 154 -9.38 1.23 -13.78
N ALA A 155 -10.66 1.26 -14.11
CA ALA A 155 -11.17 1.75 -15.38
C ALA A 155 -11.71 3.18 -15.21
N GLU A 156 -11.83 3.94 -16.29
CA GLU A 156 -12.34 5.31 -16.24
C GLU A 156 -13.72 5.41 -15.62
N SER A 157 -14.57 4.43 -15.88
CA SER A 157 -15.93 4.32 -15.33
C SER A 157 -16.00 4.06 -13.83
N ASP A 158 -14.90 3.66 -13.19
CA ASP A 158 -14.85 3.39 -11.75
C ASP A 158 -14.71 4.68 -10.94
N PHE A 159 -14.27 5.77 -11.59
CA PHE A 159 -14.13 7.08 -10.97
C PHE A 159 -15.46 7.81 -10.84
N ALA A 160 -15.60 8.55 -9.74
CA ALA A 160 -16.85 9.20 -9.36
C ALA A 160 -17.36 10.20 -10.42
N ASN A 161 -18.66 10.16 -10.65
CA ASN A 161 -19.42 11.23 -11.32
C ASN A 161 -18.85 11.73 -12.66
N GLY A 162 -18.24 10.85 -13.44
CA GLY A 162 -17.65 11.21 -14.73
C GLY A 162 -16.36 12.03 -14.64
N LEU A 163 -15.74 12.12 -13.46
CA LEU A 163 -14.46 12.81 -13.29
C LEU A 163 -13.33 12.17 -14.11
N GLY A 164 -13.47 10.87 -14.43
CA GLY A 164 -12.46 10.11 -15.14
C GLY A 164 -11.14 9.99 -14.38
N PHE A 165 -10.11 9.53 -15.06
CA PHE A 165 -8.79 9.40 -14.45
C PHE A 165 -8.27 10.74 -13.92
N PRO A 166 -7.66 10.72 -12.70
CA PRO A 166 -6.92 11.88 -12.22
C PRO A 166 -5.76 12.21 -13.17
N ALA A 167 -5.53 13.51 -13.42
CA ALA A 167 -4.38 13.92 -14.20
C ALA A 167 -3.08 13.46 -13.50
N ASN A 168 -2.14 12.90 -14.26
CA ASN A 168 -0.93 12.26 -13.73
C ASN A 168 -1.20 11.26 -12.59
N LYS A 169 -2.36 10.56 -12.63
CA LYS A 169 -2.84 9.61 -11.60
C LYS A 169 -3.04 10.23 -10.20
N GLN A 170 -3.00 11.55 -10.06
CA GLN A 170 -2.97 12.23 -8.77
C GLN A 170 -4.00 13.35 -8.62
N TYR A 171 -4.28 14.14 -9.69
CA TYR A 171 -4.96 15.41 -9.56
C TYR A 171 -6.34 15.40 -10.20
N GLN A 172 -7.33 15.88 -9.45
CA GLN A 172 -8.71 16.05 -9.92
C GLN A 172 -9.15 17.51 -10.04
N LYS A 173 -8.42 18.43 -9.42
CA LYS A 173 -8.71 19.87 -9.46
C LYS A 173 -8.64 20.39 -10.90
N PRO A 174 -9.66 21.10 -11.42
CA PRO A 174 -9.72 21.51 -12.82
C PRO A 174 -8.47 22.25 -13.31
N GLU A 175 -7.95 23.19 -12.50
CA GLU A 175 -6.73 23.94 -12.84
C GLU A 175 -5.48 23.05 -12.94
N ASN A 176 -5.36 22.03 -12.07
CA ASN A 176 -4.26 21.08 -12.14
C ASN A 176 -4.40 20.18 -13.37
N LYS A 177 -5.59 19.70 -13.68
CA LYS A 177 -5.86 18.94 -14.92
C LYS A 177 -5.49 19.76 -16.16
N ALA A 178 -5.93 21.01 -16.24
CA ALA A 178 -5.61 21.91 -17.36
C ALA A 178 -4.10 22.14 -17.49
N MET A 179 -3.39 22.36 -16.38
CA MET A 179 -1.93 22.51 -16.36
C MET A 179 -1.23 21.28 -16.96
N PHE A 180 -1.65 20.07 -16.63
CA PHE A 180 -1.05 18.86 -17.18
C PHE A 180 -1.34 18.67 -18.66
N LEU A 181 -2.50 19.07 -19.16
CA LEU A 181 -2.81 19.04 -20.59
C LEU A 181 -1.86 19.98 -21.37
N VAL A 182 -1.74 21.23 -20.93
CA VAL A 182 -0.85 22.20 -21.57
C VAL A 182 0.62 21.73 -21.55
N LYS A 183 1.10 21.20 -20.44
CA LYS A 183 2.48 20.68 -20.34
C LYS A 183 2.72 19.49 -21.27
N ARG A 184 1.75 18.56 -21.38
CA ARG A 184 1.82 17.45 -22.31
C ARG A 184 1.92 17.90 -23.76
N GLU A 185 1.05 18.83 -24.15
CA GLU A 185 1.07 19.41 -25.52
C GLU A 185 2.38 20.10 -25.81
N ARG A 186 2.99 20.79 -24.83
CA ARG A 186 4.29 21.42 -24.99
C ARG A 186 5.39 20.38 -25.20
N VAL A 187 5.51 19.38 -24.32
CA VAL A 187 6.52 18.31 -24.45
C VAL A 187 6.39 17.59 -25.80
N GLN A 188 5.19 17.29 -26.24
CA GLN A 188 4.96 16.66 -27.53
C GLN A 188 5.34 17.56 -28.73
N ARG A 189 5.07 18.85 -28.64
CA ARG A 189 5.39 19.82 -29.71
C ARG A 189 6.89 20.10 -29.83
N ASP A 190 7.55 20.23 -28.68
CA ASP A 190 8.96 20.66 -28.61
C ASP A 190 9.92 19.46 -28.78
N ASN A 191 9.40 18.21 -28.91
CA ASN A 191 10.19 16.98 -28.93
C ASN A 191 11.18 16.90 -27.76
N ASP A 192 10.78 17.42 -26.60
CA ASP A 192 11.59 17.36 -25.39
C ASP A 192 11.77 15.90 -24.96
N ASP A 193 12.98 15.53 -24.54
CA ASP A 193 13.26 14.20 -23.96
C ASP A 193 12.58 13.98 -22.58
N GLU A 194 11.80 14.96 -22.12
CA GLU A 194 11.06 14.88 -20.87
C GLU A 194 9.85 13.97 -21.04
N GLU A 195 9.84 12.83 -20.35
CA GLU A 195 8.67 11.94 -20.31
C GLU A 195 7.47 12.66 -19.72
N PRO A 196 6.29 12.64 -20.37
CA PRO A 196 5.08 13.29 -19.85
C PRO A 196 4.72 12.86 -18.41
N THR A 197 5.16 11.67 -18.00
CA THR A 197 4.98 11.13 -16.64
C THR A 197 5.92 11.75 -15.61
N SER A 198 7.01 12.40 -16.03
CA SER A 198 7.94 13.11 -15.14
C SER A 198 7.46 14.51 -14.74
N ILE A 199 6.46 15.03 -15.44
CA ILE A 199 5.89 16.36 -15.14
C ILE A 199 5.28 16.36 -13.74
N LYS A 200 5.79 17.23 -12.87
CA LYS A 200 5.27 17.40 -11.51
C LYS A 200 4.26 18.53 -11.44
N GLY A 201 3.24 18.33 -10.61
CA GLY A 201 2.25 19.32 -10.24
C GLY A 201 2.53 19.94 -8.88
N PRO A 202 1.50 20.50 -8.21
CA PRO A 202 1.63 20.96 -6.83
C PRO A 202 1.82 19.79 -5.85
N SER A 203 2.52 20.05 -4.75
CA SER A 203 2.80 19.05 -3.69
C SER A 203 1.58 18.61 -2.92
N THR A 204 0.48 19.37 -3.00
CA THR A 204 -0.77 19.10 -2.30
C THR A 204 -1.99 19.38 -3.19
N GLU A 205 -3.09 18.67 -2.93
CA GLU A 205 -4.40 19.00 -3.51
C GLU A 205 -5.52 18.70 -2.50
N CYS A 206 -6.37 19.70 -2.29
CA CYS A 206 -7.58 19.59 -1.49
C CYS A 206 -8.77 20.03 -2.34
N ILE A 207 -9.73 19.15 -2.57
CA ILE A 207 -10.94 19.43 -3.34
C ILE A 207 -12.12 18.64 -2.76
N ASP A 208 -13.31 19.21 -2.82
CA ASP A 208 -14.55 18.57 -2.35
C ASP A 208 -15.06 17.57 -3.40
N VAL A 209 -14.66 16.32 -3.22
CA VAL A 209 -15.01 15.21 -4.10
C VAL A 209 -15.20 13.93 -3.27
N PRO A 210 -15.94 12.92 -3.78
CA PRO A 210 -16.04 11.63 -3.12
C PRO A 210 -14.70 10.86 -3.17
N ASP A 211 -14.58 9.81 -2.33
CA ASP A 211 -13.34 9.05 -2.17
C ASP A 211 -12.84 8.42 -3.47
N ASN A 212 -13.75 7.89 -4.26
CA ASN A 212 -13.42 7.28 -5.56
C ASN A 212 -13.24 8.30 -6.70
N ALA A 213 -13.04 9.58 -6.39
CA ALA A 213 -12.45 10.52 -7.31
C ALA A 213 -10.94 10.29 -7.50
N TYR A 214 -10.29 9.64 -6.52
CA TYR A 214 -8.88 9.27 -6.55
C TYR A 214 -8.69 7.75 -6.59
N GLU A 215 -7.51 7.32 -7.08
CA GLU A 215 -7.21 5.91 -7.32
C GLU A 215 -7.43 5.02 -6.08
N ASP A 216 -7.01 5.44 -4.90
CA ASP A 216 -7.10 4.60 -3.69
C ASP A 216 -8.56 4.28 -3.30
N GLY A 217 -9.49 5.22 -3.52
CA GLY A 217 -10.92 4.96 -3.33
C GLY A 217 -11.46 3.92 -4.33
N VAL A 218 -11.04 4.00 -5.60
CA VAL A 218 -11.40 3.01 -6.62
C VAL A 218 -10.79 1.65 -6.29
N ILE A 219 -9.50 1.60 -5.91
CA ILE A 219 -8.79 0.38 -5.49
C ILE A 219 -9.55 -0.33 -4.36
N ALA A 220 -9.99 0.41 -3.34
CA ALA A 220 -10.75 -0.17 -2.23
C ALA A 220 -12.08 -0.80 -2.68
N LEU A 221 -12.81 -0.12 -3.57
CA LEU A 221 -14.09 -0.63 -4.10
C LEU A 221 -13.89 -1.87 -4.98
N LEU A 222 -12.88 -1.88 -5.86
CA LEU A 222 -12.53 -3.03 -6.69
C LEU A 222 -12.12 -4.23 -5.82
N ALA A 223 -11.27 -4.00 -4.83
CA ALA A 223 -10.83 -5.03 -3.90
C ALA A 223 -12.00 -5.63 -3.12
N LYS A 224 -12.87 -4.79 -2.54
CA LYS A 224 -14.07 -5.25 -1.83
C LYS A 224 -14.98 -6.10 -2.73
N LYS A 225 -15.26 -5.63 -3.95
CA LYS A 225 -16.09 -6.36 -4.91
C LYS A 225 -15.52 -7.74 -5.22
N GLU A 226 -14.21 -7.83 -5.47
CA GLU A 226 -13.56 -9.09 -5.79
C GLU A 226 -13.48 -10.01 -4.56
N MET A 227 -13.19 -9.50 -3.35
CA MET A 227 -13.21 -10.30 -2.11
C MET A 227 -14.58 -10.94 -1.87
N VAL A 228 -15.68 -10.18 -2.06
CA VAL A 228 -17.05 -10.72 -1.94
C VAL A 228 -17.33 -11.81 -2.97
N LYS A 229 -16.79 -11.67 -4.18
CA LYS A 229 -16.90 -12.72 -5.21
C LYS A 229 -16.09 -13.96 -4.84
N LEU A 230 -14.82 -13.77 -4.42
CA LEU A 230 -13.91 -14.87 -4.07
C LEU A 230 -14.33 -15.60 -2.81
N SER A 231 -14.96 -14.92 -1.84
CA SER A 231 -15.45 -15.56 -0.61
C SER A 231 -16.54 -16.61 -0.82
N LYS A 232 -17.17 -16.61 -2.00
CA LYS A 232 -18.17 -17.62 -2.40
C LYS A 232 -17.54 -18.88 -3.01
N ASN A 233 -16.24 -18.88 -3.27
CA ASN A 233 -15.51 -20.00 -3.85
C ASN A 233 -15.02 -20.95 -2.73
N GLU A 234 -14.87 -22.24 -3.07
CA GLU A 234 -14.30 -23.23 -2.15
C GLU A 234 -12.79 -23.03 -1.93
N LYS A 235 -12.07 -22.47 -2.91
CA LYS A 235 -10.63 -22.23 -2.80
C LYS A 235 -10.37 -20.97 -1.97
N PRO A 236 -9.42 -21.01 -1.04
CA PRO A 236 -9.00 -19.83 -0.33
C PRO A 236 -8.37 -18.81 -1.28
N PHE A 237 -8.46 -17.54 -0.94
CA PHE A 237 -7.83 -16.48 -1.73
C PHE A 237 -6.73 -15.73 -0.94
N PHE A 238 -5.77 -15.26 -1.70
CA PHE A 238 -4.82 -14.22 -1.29
C PHE A 238 -5.15 -12.96 -2.09
N MET A 239 -5.62 -11.93 -1.41
CA MET A 239 -5.91 -10.62 -1.99
C MET A 239 -4.88 -9.61 -1.53
N ALA A 240 -4.09 -9.07 -2.48
CA ALA A 240 -3.14 -8.01 -2.21
C ALA A 240 -3.69 -6.66 -2.65
N VAL A 241 -3.76 -5.70 -1.74
CA VAL A 241 -4.27 -4.35 -1.97
C VAL A 241 -3.18 -3.34 -1.63
N GLY A 242 -2.72 -2.58 -2.63
CA GLY A 242 -1.68 -1.58 -2.47
C GLY A 242 -2.21 -0.16 -2.61
N PHE A 243 -2.26 0.59 -1.52
CA PHE A 243 -2.63 2.01 -1.55
C PHE A 243 -1.43 2.90 -1.86
N HIS A 244 -1.68 3.96 -2.62
CA HIS A 244 -0.67 4.95 -3.00
C HIS A 244 -0.46 6.01 -1.92
N LYS A 245 -1.54 6.44 -1.25
CA LYS A 245 -1.42 7.45 -0.21
C LYS A 245 -1.00 6.81 1.12
N PRO A 246 -0.20 7.54 1.92
CA PRO A 246 0.16 8.97 1.86
C PRO A 246 1.42 9.36 1.07
N HIS A 247 1.86 8.61 0.07
CA HIS A 247 2.95 9.05 -0.82
C HIS A 247 2.62 10.41 -1.48
N LEU A 248 3.64 11.25 -1.70
CA LEU A 248 3.55 12.51 -2.43
C LEU A 248 2.93 12.34 -3.85
N PRO A 249 2.21 13.34 -4.38
CA PRO A 249 1.74 14.54 -3.70
C PRO A 249 0.66 14.20 -2.67
N PHE A 250 0.53 15.02 -1.63
CA PHE A 250 -0.49 14.80 -0.60
C PHE A 250 -1.86 15.27 -1.10
N VAL A 251 -2.56 14.37 -1.76
CA VAL A 251 -3.90 14.61 -2.31
C VAL A 251 -4.93 13.76 -1.56
N ALA A 252 -6.02 14.40 -1.17
CA ALA A 252 -7.15 13.74 -0.52
C ALA A 252 -8.43 14.56 -0.70
N PRO A 253 -9.62 13.94 -0.66
CA PRO A 253 -10.88 14.67 -0.57
C PRO A 253 -10.92 15.65 0.60
N LYS A 254 -11.54 16.82 0.39
CA LYS A 254 -11.59 17.93 1.37
C LYS A 254 -12.01 17.48 2.77
N LYS A 255 -12.96 16.56 2.89
CA LYS A 255 -13.44 16.06 4.19
C LYS A 255 -12.35 15.51 5.10
N TYR A 256 -11.23 15.01 4.56
CA TYR A 256 -10.09 14.54 5.36
C TYR A 256 -9.17 15.69 5.77
N TRP A 257 -9.05 16.72 4.95
CA TRP A 257 -8.37 17.95 5.32
C TRP A 257 -9.09 18.68 6.46
N ASP A 258 -10.42 18.73 6.39
CA ASP A 258 -11.26 19.40 7.41
C ASP A 258 -11.20 18.70 8.80
N MET A 259 -10.62 17.52 8.90
CA MET A 259 -10.39 16.84 10.18
C MET A 259 -9.30 17.49 11.04
N TYR A 260 -8.53 18.41 10.46
CA TYR A 260 -7.34 18.99 11.05
C TYR A 260 -7.32 20.52 10.91
N ASP A 261 -6.81 21.18 11.93
CA ASP A 261 -6.50 22.61 11.87
C ASP A 261 -5.06 22.82 11.43
N ARG A 262 -4.84 23.46 10.28
CA ARG A 262 -3.50 23.74 9.74
C ARG A 262 -2.65 24.58 10.69
N ALA A 263 -3.25 25.54 11.40
CA ALA A 263 -2.52 26.41 12.30
C ALA A 263 -1.88 25.63 13.46
N SER A 264 -2.51 24.54 13.89
CA SER A 264 -2.06 23.69 14.99
C SER A 264 -1.05 22.60 14.58
N MET A 265 -0.64 22.50 13.30
CA MET A 265 0.32 21.49 12.85
C MET A 265 1.66 21.67 13.55
N PRO A 266 2.17 20.61 14.20
CA PRO A 266 3.46 20.67 14.90
C PRO A 266 4.61 20.74 13.88
N LEU A 267 5.53 21.62 14.09
CA LEU A 267 6.79 21.63 13.37
C LEU A 267 7.79 20.69 14.07
N ALA A 268 8.83 20.25 13.33
CA ALA A 268 9.87 19.43 13.91
C ALA A 268 10.54 20.16 15.10
N GLU A 269 10.64 19.49 16.23
CA GLU A 269 11.30 20.02 17.44
C GLU A 269 12.81 20.15 17.23
N PHE A 270 13.42 19.13 16.58
CA PHE A 270 14.84 19.10 16.27
C PHE A 270 15.04 19.43 14.79
N ARG A 271 15.76 20.52 14.54
CA ARG A 271 16.05 21.03 13.19
C ARG A 271 17.54 21.05 12.89
N GLU A 272 18.34 20.63 13.85
CA GLU A 272 19.80 20.57 13.74
C GLU A 272 20.27 19.16 13.39
N HIS A 273 21.50 19.07 12.88
CA HIS A 273 22.16 17.79 12.70
C HIS A 273 22.30 17.05 14.02
N ALA A 274 22.01 15.75 14.01
CA ALA A 274 22.35 14.91 15.13
C ALA A 274 23.88 14.89 15.30
N LYS A 275 24.37 15.02 16.54
CA LYS A 275 25.78 14.97 16.84
C LYS A 275 26.39 13.67 16.32
N ASP A 276 27.52 13.77 15.66
CA ASP A 276 28.30 12.64 15.11
C ASP A 276 27.54 11.76 14.09
N ALA A 277 26.40 12.21 13.57
CA ALA A 277 25.71 11.49 12.51
C ALA A 277 26.46 11.62 11.17
N PRO A 278 26.63 10.53 10.42
CA PRO A 278 27.28 10.57 9.13
C PRO A 278 26.41 11.31 8.10
N GLU A 279 27.02 12.01 7.14
CA GLU A 279 26.31 12.76 6.10
C GLU A 279 25.30 11.92 5.31
N ILE A 280 25.58 10.63 5.09
CA ILE A 280 24.69 9.69 4.40
C ILE A 280 23.33 9.53 5.12
N ALA A 281 23.26 9.87 6.42
CA ALA A 281 21.99 9.80 7.17
C ALA A 281 21.02 10.94 6.79
N TYR A 282 21.49 11.96 6.06
CA TYR A 282 20.69 13.12 5.70
C TYR A 282 20.17 13.05 4.28
N HIS A 283 18.85 13.13 4.15
CA HIS A 283 18.17 13.04 2.86
C HIS A 283 18.17 14.40 2.13
N LYS A 284 18.39 14.36 0.81
CA LYS A 284 18.41 15.56 -0.05
C LYS A 284 17.02 16.12 -0.39
N SER A 285 15.94 15.47 0.06
CA SER A 285 14.55 15.81 -0.25
C SER A 285 14.29 15.97 -1.77
N GLY A 286 14.95 15.15 -2.59
CA GLY A 286 14.96 15.29 -4.04
C GLY A 286 13.57 15.15 -4.65
N GLU A 287 12.73 14.26 -4.15
CA GLU A 287 11.37 14.12 -4.65
C GLU A 287 10.53 15.36 -4.36
N LEU A 288 10.54 15.86 -3.11
CA LEU A 288 9.78 17.05 -2.73
C LEU A 288 10.17 18.28 -3.55
N ARG A 289 11.45 18.44 -3.86
CA ARG A 289 11.98 19.55 -4.64
C ARG A 289 11.45 19.63 -6.07
N ASN A 290 10.97 18.54 -6.61
CA ASN A 290 10.43 18.50 -7.96
C ASN A 290 9.01 19.04 -8.09
N TYR A 291 8.31 19.33 -6.99
CA TYR A 291 6.96 19.89 -7.03
C TYR A 291 7.00 21.40 -7.29
N ILE A 292 6.09 21.89 -8.14
CA ILE A 292 6.13 23.26 -8.68
C ILE A 292 5.88 24.36 -7.64
N ASP A 293 5.25 24.02 -6.53
CA ASP A 293 4.93 24.89 -5.41
C ASP A 293 5.92 24.81 -4.25
N ILE A 294 7.00 24.08 -4.45
CA ILE A 294 8.09 23.97 -3.47
C ILE A 294 9.22 24.92 -3.91
N PRO A 295 9.49 25.98 -3.15
CA PRO A 295 10.59 26.88 -3.45
C PRO A 295 11.94 26.19 -3.23
N GLU A 296 12.98 26.73 -3.81
CA GLU A 296 14.34 26.28 -3.51
C GLU A 296 14.64 26.41 -2.04
N PHE A 297 15.22 25.38 -1.46
CA PHE A 297 15.72 25.36 -0.09
C PHE A 297 16.98 24.51 0.01
N ALA A 298 17.88 24.89 0.90
CA ALA A 298 19.08 24.11 1.18
C ALA A 298 18.72 22.90 2.06
N THR A 299 19.35 21.76 1.78
CA THR A 299 19.31 20.59 2.62
C THR A 299 20.60 20.47 3.43
N TYR A 300 20.58 19.68 4.49
CA TYR A 300 21.69 19.52 5.40
C TYR A 300 23.01 19.07 4.76
N ASN A 301 22.96 18.39 3.63
CA ASN A 301 24.14 17.94 2.90
C ASN A 301 24.57 18.87 1.76
N GLN A 302 24.10 20.12 1.76
CA GLN A 302 24.56 21.16 0.86
C GLN A 302 25.39 22.18 1.63
N PRO A 303 26.52 22.67 1.08
CA PRO A 303 27.28 23.77 1.67
C PRO A 303 26.43 25.04 1.75
N GLY A 304 26.55 25.77 2.85
CA GLY A 304 25.89 27.05 3.02
C GLY A 304 24.88 27.05 4.20
N PRO A 305 24.27 28.22 4.47
CA PRO A 305 23.28 28.32 5.52
C PRO A 305 22.07 27.44 5.23
N HIS A 306 21.58 26.74 6.24
CA HIS A 306 20.37 25.93 6.12
C HIS A 306 19.16 26.82 5.91
N VAL A 307 18.56 26.74 4.72
CA VAL A 307 17.32 27.45 4.40
C VAL A 307 16.18 26.46 4.47
N TYR A 308 15.35 26.62 5.50
CA TYR A 308 14.16 25.81 5.67
C TYR A 308 13.01 26.31 4.79
N LEU A 309 12.09 25.43 4.45
CA LEU A 309 10.79 25.82 3.93
C LEU A 309 10.11 26.76 4.97
N LYS A 310 9.39 27.78 4.49
CA LYS A 310 8.57 28.64 5.35
C LYS A 310 7.62 27.79 6.20
N GLU A 311 7.35 28.23 7.41
CA GLU A 311 6.52 27.47 8.36
C GLU A 311 5.13 27.16 7.83
N GLU A 312 4.53 28.10 7.09
CA GLU A 312 3.23 27.89 6.45
C GLU A 312 3.25 26.72 5.46
N LYS A 313 4.35 26.59 4.67
CA LYS A 313 4.50 25.48 3.73
C LYS A 313 4.79 24.16 4.45
N GLN A 314 5.59 24.19 5.52
CA GLN A 314 5.81 23.00 6.35
C GLN A 314 4.48 22.51 6.94
N LYS A 315 3.69 23.41 7.54
CA LYS A 315 2.36 23.09 8.10
C LYS A 315 1.39 22.58 7.04
N GLU A 316 1.42 23.13 5.82
CA GLU A 316 0.61 22.65 4.71
C GLU A 316 0.95 21.21 4.34
N LEU A 317 2.24 20.88 4.24
CA LEU A 317 2.71 19.52 3.91
C LEU A 317 2.34 18.52 5.00
N ILE A 318 2.53 18.88 6.28
CA ILE A 318 2.15 18.03 7.41
C ILE A 318 0.63 17.81 7.42
N HIS A 319 -0.16 18.85 7.23
CA HIS A 319 -1.61 18.77 7.13
C HIS A 319 -2.04 17.85 5.99
N GLY A 320 -1.45 18.02 4.80
CA GLY A 320 -1.73 17.18 3.63
C GLY A 320 -1.37 15.71 3.85
N TYR A 321 -0.25 15.45 4.53
CA TYR A 321 0.14 14.10 4.91
C TYR A 321 -0.89 13.45 5.84
N LEU A 322 -1.30 14.12 6.92
CA LEU A 322 -2.30 13.60 7.85
C LEU A 322 -3.67 13.40 7.19
N ALA A 323 -4.08 14.30 6.30
CA ALA A 323 -5.30 14.14 5.51
C ALA A 323 -5.23 12.90 4.61
N ALA A 324 -4.08 12.68 3.94
CA ALA A 324 -3.86 11.51 3.11
C ALA A 324 -3.84 10.21 3.93
N VAL A 325 -3.26 10.21 5.14
CA VAL A 325 -3.31 9.06 6.07
C VAL A 325 -4.75 8.74 6.45
N SER A 326 -5.56 9.74 6.85
CA SER A 326 -6.96 9.52 7.21
C SER A 326 -7.81 9.08 6.02
N TYR A 327 -7.49 9.55 4.81
CA TYR A 327 -8.13 9.07 3.59
C TYR A 327 -7.83 7.58 3.37
N THR A 328 -6.58 7.16 3.50
CA THR A 328 -6.18 5.74 3.38
C THR A 328 -6.81 4.87 4.47
N ASP A 329 -6.87 5.36 5.70
CA ASP A 329 -7.57 4.68 6.80
C ASP A 329 -9.04 4.39 6.46
N ALA A 330 -9.73 5.37 5.86
CA ALA A 330 -11.12 5.19 5.44
C ALA A 330 -11.25 4.13 4.34
N GLN A 331 -10.30 4.07 3.38
CA GLN A 331 -10.29 3.04 2.34
C GLN A 331 -10.03 1.64 2.93
N ILE A 332 -9.16 1.53 3.93
CA ILE A 332 -8.96 0.29 4.69
C ILE A 332 -10.28 -0.10 5.39
N GLY A 333 -11.01 0.87 5.95
CA GLY A 333 -12.32 0.64 6.55
C GLY A 333 -13.31 -0.03 5.60
N ILE A 334 -13.28 0.28 4.30
CA ILE A 334 -14.10 -0.37 3.27
C ILE A 334 -13.78 -1.86 3.16
N LEU A 335 -12.51 -2.24 3.29
CA LEU A 335 -12.05 -3.62 3.19
C LEU A 335 -12.34 -4.45 4.45
N LEU A 336 -12.39 -3.78 5.62
CA LEU A 336 -12.61 -4.44 6.92
C LEU A 336 -14.09 -4.62 7.27
N ASN A 337 -15.01 -4.03 6.50
CA ASN A 337 -16.46 -4.11 6.66
C ASN A 337 -17.10 -4.93 5.53
#